data_e024dcc3cc504af745bda55c82554310
#
_entry.id   e024dcc3cc504af745bda55c82554310
#
_cell.length_a   1.000
_cell.length_b   1.000
_cell.length_c   1.000
_cell.angle_alpha   90.00
_cell.angle_beta   90.00
_cell.angle_gamma   90.00
#
_symmetry.space_group_name_H-M   'P 1'
#
loop_
_entity.id
_entity.type
_entity.pdbx_description
1 polymer ?
#
loop_
_entity_poly.entity_id
_entity_poly.type
_entity_poly.pdbx_seq_one_letter_code
_entity_poly.pdbx_strand_id
1 'polypeptide(L)'
;MSPGLRSGGGRPRTFPPLPPRTDPHAPFASSWWGNAWIAALEDSALDPARLARGRAYAREGHVDTITVEPGRIVAYVHGSRPRPYRAELRMRTLTPDDWDRLLDAATADPAHLTALLTRDMPHALAATADHTGVPLLPGRGDLVPSCTCPDRGHPCKHAAALTYQTARILDADPFVLLLVRGGEETHVLEELARRNARAAAGEAERAPARPAPATAPTPPSSPALPSSPAPPPSFPSIPAREALATDYRPPLPPPLPAPPYPGEPPLLPALPGAPDATALEFLATDAVARAHAYLKWGAPAFVAPDPWHDAVRLAASHPGLTGRRTFSRQFAALADSVGRTPTDLSRAAAAWRQGGEEGLAVLESPWDPPAGPFDRARGALAAADLPRMTIHHNHLTDPTGTLQLRYGHDGRWYPYRGETHGGRTDWWPEGPPDEDPVGACTGLLGS
;
A
#
# COMPACT_ATOMS: atom_id res chain seq x y z
N MET A 1 27.16 19.71 14.06
CA MET A 1 26.22 19.82 12.95
C MET A 1 25.55 18.46 12.81
N SER A 2 24.31 18.34 13.28
CA SER A 2 23.53 17.10 13.15
C SER A 2 23.08 16.95 11.71
N PRO A 3 23.08 15.74 11.14
CA PRO A 3 22.46 15.51 9.83
C PRO A 3 20.95 15.64 10.01
N GLY A 4 20.42 16.81 9.63
CA GLY A 4 18.98 17.05 9.64
C GLY A 4 18.25 16.04 8.74
N LEU A 5 17.00 15.72 9.06
CA LEU A 5 16.14 14.88 8.23
C LEU A 5 16.20 15.38 6.78
N ARG A 6 16.71 14.56 5.88
CA ARG A 6 16.70 14.89 4.46
C ARG A 6 15.26 14.80 3.97
N SER A 7 14.67 15.94 3.68
CA SER A 7 13.34 16.03 3.07
C SER A 7 13.31 15.22 1.78
N GLY A 8 12.44 14.21 1.70
CA GLY A 8 12.19 13.42 0.48
C GLY A 8 12.77 12.00 0.45
N GLY A 9 13.36 11.49 1.53
CA GLY A 9 14.02 10.18 1.56
C GLY A 9 13.20 9.00 2.13
N GLY A 10 11.94 9.20 2.51
CA GLY A 10 11.10 8.12 3.04
C GLY A 10 10.74 7.11 1.95
N ARG A 11 10.74 5.81 2.32
CA ARG A 11 10.41 4.73 1.40
C ARG A 11 8.93 4.65 1.13
N PRO A 12 8.54 4.29 -0.11
CA PRO A 12 7.15 3.95 -0.40
C PRO A 12 6.66 2.79 0.46
N ARG A 13 5.47 2.93 1.04
CA ARG A 13 4.73 1.85 1.69
C ARG A 13 3.53 1.48 0.83
N THR A 14 3.32 0.19 0.63
CA THR A 14 2.25 -0.33 -0.21
C THR A 14 1.28 -1.13 0.64
N PHE A 15 -0.01 -0.81 0.49
CA PHE A 15 -1.11 -1.44 1.22
C PHE A 15 -2.01 -2.17 0.22
N PRO A 16 -2.35 -3.45 0.49
CA PRO A 16 -3.25 -4.20 -0.37
C PRO A 16 -4.64 -3.56 -0.40
N PRO A 17 -5.48 -3.92 -1.38
CA PRO A 17 -6.87 -3.49 -1.41
C PRO A 17 -7.56 -3.79 -0.08
N LEU A 18 -8.23 -2.79 0.47
CA LEU A 18 -8.96 -2.96 1.71
C LEU A 18 -10.32 -3.64 1.43
N PRO A 19 -10.73 -4.60 2.26
CA PRO A 19 -11.97 -5.33 2.04
C PRO A 19 -13.18 -4.38 2.05
N PRO A 20 -14.22 -4.70 1.25
CA PRO A 20 -15.48 -3.98 1.29
C PRO A 20 -16.05 -3.92 2.72
N ARG A 21 -16.79 -2.86 3.02
CA ARG A 21 -17.52 -2.73 4.29
C ARG A 21 -18.96 -3.16 4.10
N THR A 22 -19.40 -4.12 4.90
CA THR A 22 -20.79 -4.61 4.90
C THR A 22 -21.75 -3.64 5.56
N ASP A 23 -21.29 -2.87 6.56
CA ASP A 23 -22.09 -1.84 7.22
C ASP A 23 -22.01 -0.52 6.47
N PRO A 24 -23.11 -0.04 5.87
CA PRO A 24 -23.13 1.24 5.13
C PRO A 24 -22.98 2.46 6.04
N HIS A 25 -23.20 2.32 7.34
CA HIS A 25 -23.13 3.41 8.32
C HIS A 25 -21.81 3.44 9.10
N ALA A 26 -20.97 2.40 8.99
CA ALA A 26 -19.69 2.37 9.67
C ALA A 26 -18.83 3.58 9.27
N PRO A 27 -18.25 4.30 10.24
CA PRO A 27 -17.34 5.42 9.95
C PRO A 27 -16.10 4.91 9.24
N PHE A 28 -15.49 5.71 8.36
CA PHE A 28 -14.23 5.34 7.70
C PHE A 28 -13.04 5.36 8.65
N ALA A 29 -13.08 6.22 9.66
CA ALA A 29 -12.07 6.30 10.70
C ALA A 29 -12.72 6.30 12.08
N SER A 30 -12.06 5.69 13.06
CA SER A 30 -12.40 5.72 14.48
C SER A 30 -11.46 6.64 15.27
N SER A 31 -10.21 6.78 14.81
CA SER A 31 -9.26 7.70 15.40
C SER A 31 -9.58 9.16 15.07
N TRP A 32 -9.18 10.07 15.95
CA TRP A 32 -9.39 11.50 15.75
C TRP A 32 -8.55 12.02 14.56
N TRP A 33 -7.33 11.51 14.34
CA TRP A 33 -6.46 11.90 13.21
C TRP A 33 -6.98 11.37 11.87
N GLY A 34 -7.54 10.15 11.85
CA GLY A 34 -8.21 9.64 10.66
C GLY A 34 -9.44 10.45 10.29
N ASN A 35 -10.22 10.91 11.29
CA ASN A 35 -11.36 11.81 11.07
C ASN A 35 -10.91 13.20 10.62
N ALA A 36 -9.82 13.75 11.18
CA ALA A 36 -9.24 15.02 10.73
C ALA A 36 -8.77 14.96 9.27
N TRP A 37 -8.20 13.83 8.85
CA TRP A 37 -7.84 13.57 7.44
C TRP A 37 -9.08 13.65 6.53
N ILE A 38 -10.19 13.02 6.91
CA ILE A 38 -11.44 13.05 6.17
C ILE A 38 -11.99 14.49 6.11
N ALA A 39 -12.01 15.19 7.23
CA ALA A 39 -12.50 16.56 7.32
C ALA A 39 -11.73 17.49 6.37
N ALA A 40 -10.41 17.36 6.26
CA ALA A 40 -9.61 18.18 5.35
C ALA A 40 -10.04 18.08 3.88
N LEU A 41 -10.50 16.89 3.44
CA LEU A 41 -11.09 16.71 2.12
C LEU A 41 -12.50 17.33 2.06
N GLU A 42 -13.35 16.98 3.03
CA GLU A 42 -14.78 17.34 3.02
C GLU A 42 -14.97 18.85 3.11
N ASP A 43 -14.18 19.54 3.92
CA ASP A 43 -14.18 21.01 4.07
C ASP A 43 -13.71 21.74 2.81
N SER A 44 -12.94 21.07 1.95
CA SER A 44 -12.45 21.63 0.69
C SER A 44 -13.37 21.33 -0.50
N ALA A 45 -14.29 20.37 -0.36
CA ALA A 45 -15.11 19.89 -1.45
C ALA A 45 -16.37 20.75 -1.65
N LEU A 46 -16.61 21.16 -2.89
CA LEU A 46 -17.76 22.00 -3.25
C LEU A 46 -19.04 21.19 -3.57
N ASP A 47 -18.94 19.86 -3.74
CA ASP A 47 -20.05 19.01 -4.15
C ASP A 47 -20.23 17.80 -3.20
N PRO A 48 -21.20 17.85 -2.28
CA PRO A 48 -21.50 16.76 -1.36
C PRO A 48 -21.92 15.46 -2.07
N ALA A 49 -22.55 15.54 -3.25
CA ALA A 49 -22.97 14.37 -3.98
C ALA A 49 -21.78 13.56 -4.52
N ARG A 50 -20.67 14.23 -4.85
CA ARG A 50 -19.42 13.56 -5.25
C ARG A 50 -18.75 12.86 -4.08
N LEU A 51 -18.76 13.48 -2.91
CA LEU A 51 -18.28 12.84 -1.69
C LEU A 51 -19.10 11.60 -1.34
N ALA A 52 -20.43 11.68 -1.44
CA ALA A 52 -21.32 10.54 -1.20
C ALA A 52 -20.99 9.35 -2.14
N ARG A 53 -20.79 9.64 -3.45
CA ARG A 53 -20.35 8.61 -4.42
C ARG A 53 -18.96 8.08 -4.10
N GLY A 54 -18.03 8.94 -3.66
CA GLY A 54 -16.70 8.53 -3.22
C GLY A 54 -16.74 7.60 -2.01
N ARG A 55 -17.62 7.88 -1.04
CA ARG A 55 -17.86 7.00 0.12
C ARG A 55 -18.41 5.64 -0.30
N ALA A 56 -19.38 5.60 -1.23
CA ALA A 56 -19.91 4.34 -1.78
C ALA A 56 -18.80 3.52 -2.43
N TYR A 57 -18.02 4.12 -3.33
CA TYR A 57 -16.89 3.46 -3.99
C TYR A 57 -15.84 2.91 -3.03
N ALA A 58 -15.53 3.66 -1.97
CA ALA A 58 -14.62 3.18 -0.93
C ALA A 58 -15.20 1.98 -0.16
N ARG A 59 -16.50 2.01 0.19
CA ARG A 59 -17.17 0.90 0.89
C ARG A 59 -17.24 -0.36 0.05
N GLU A 60 -17.50 -0.23 -1.23
CA GLU A 60 -17.61 -1.33 -2.18
C GLU A 60 -16.26 -1.96 -2.54
N GLY A 61 -15.14 -1.37 -2.11
CA GLY A 61 -13.80 -1.93 -2.35
C GLY A 61 -13.24 -1.62 -3.73
N HIS A 62 -13.70 -0.56 -4.40
CA HIS A 62 -13.23 -0.18 -5.74
C HIS A 62 -11.81 0.39 -5.77
N VAL A 63 -11.19 0.64 -4.62
CA VAL A 63 -9.80 1.12 -4.53
C VAL A 63 -8.87 -0.07 -4.43
N ASP A 64 -7.99 -0.18 -5.39
CA ASP A 64 -6.94 -1.20 -5.46
C ASP A 64 -5.77 -0.87 -4.50
N THR A 65 -4.65 -1.55 -4.66
CA THR A 65 -3.42 -1.32 -3.91
C THR A 65 -3.09 0.16 -3.76
N ILE A 66 -2.88 0.60 -2.52
CA ILE A 66 -2.55 1.99 -2.18
C ILE A 66 -1.05 2.09 -1.92
N THR A 67 -0.37 2.96 -2.65
CA THR A 67 1.04 3.27 -2.43
C THR A 67 1.15 4.65 -1.81
N VAL A 68 1.83 4.72 -0.67
CA VAL A 68 2.10 5.94 0.08
C VAL A 68 3.57 6.29 -0.04
N GLU A 69 3.85 7.50 -0.47
CA GLU A 69 5.19 8.06 -0.65
C GLU A 69 5.26 9.44 0.02
N PRO A 70 6.45 9.96 0.30
CA PRO A 70 6.59 11.36 0.73
C PRO A 70 5.86 12.32 -0.20
N GLY A 71 4.93 13.07 0.34
CA GLY A 71 4.12 14.05 -0.39
C GLY A 71 3.05 13.48 -1.31
N ARG A 72 2.87 12.14 -1.41
CA ARG A 72 1.99 11.56 -2.41
C ARG A 72 1.39 10.23 -1.99
N ILE A 73 0.11 10.05 -2.28
CA ILE A 73 -0.59 8.77 -2.14
C ILE A 73 -1.22 8.44 -3.49
N VAL A 74 -1.04 7.22 -3.97
CA VAL A 74 -1.51 6.78 -5.29
C VAL A 74 -2.22 5.45 -5.18
N ALA A 75 -3.33 5.30 -5.91
CA ALA A 75 -3.98 4.00 -6.14
C ALA A 75 -4.64 3.96 -7.51
N TYR A 76 -4.93 2.75 -7.98
CA TYR A 76 -5.91 2.54 -9.03
C TYR A 76 -7.29 2.38 -8.41
N VAL A 77 -8.28 3.00 -9.05
CA VAL A 77 -9.68 2.94 -8.60
C VAL A 77 -10.53 2.45 -9.76
N HIS A 78 -11.20 1.34 -9.56
CA HIS A 78 -12.13 0.76 -10.54
C HIS A 78 -13.35 1.67 -10.64
N GLY A 79 -13.68 2.06 -11.85
CA GLY A 79 -14.83 2.92 -12.15
C GLY A 79 -15.81 2.20 -13.05
N SER A 80 -16.68 2.97 -13.71
CA SER A 80 -17.61 2.46 -14.74
C SER A 80 -16.91 2.11 -16.06
N ARG A 81 -15.64 2.46 -16.22
CA ARG A 81 -14.82 2.08 -17.37
C ARG A 81 -13.93 0.89 -17.02
N PRO A 82 -13.60 0.07 -18.00
CA PRO A 82 -12.78 -1.13 -17.83
C PRO A 82 -11.38 -0.86 -17.27
N ARG A 83 -10.74 0.22 -17.73
CA ARG A 83 -9.44 0.65 -17.19
C ARG A 83 -9.66 1.37 -15.88
N PRO A 84 -9.03 0.91 -14.78
CA PRO A 84 -9.08 1.64 -13.53
C PRO A 84 -8.41 3.01 -13.70
N TYR A 85 -8.94 3.98 -12.99
CA TYR A 85 -8.39 5.34 -13.00
C TYR A 85 -7.29 5.45 -11.96
N ARG A 86 -6.18 6.04 -12.33
CA ARG A 86 -5.14 6.39 -11.38
C ARG A 86 -5.58 7.63 -10.60
N ALA A 87 -5.91 7.40 -9.33
CA ALA A 87 -6.18 8.46 -8.37
C ALA A 87 -4.91 8.80 -7.58
N GLU A 88 -4.74 10.06 -7.25
CA GLU A 88 -3.56 10.56 -6.54
C GLU A 88 -3.98 11.67 -5.57
N LEU A 89 -3.42 11.63 -4.37
CA LEU A 89 -3.50 12.70 -3.38
C LEU A 89 -2.10 13.26 -3.19
N ARG A 90 -1.98 14.56 -3.22
CA ARG A 90 -0.72 15.25 -2.89
C ARG A 90 -0.87 16.05 -1.63
N MET A 91 0.18 16.07 -0.84
CA MET A 91 0.29 16.88 0.38
C MET A 91 1.73 17.39 0.50
N ARG A 92 1.90 18.61 0.99
CA ARG A 92 3.23 19.18 1.21
C ARG A 92 4.01 18.36 2.24
N THR A 93 5.24 17.99 1.93
CA THR A 93 6.19 17.45 2.90
C THR A 93 6.69 18.54 3.82
N LEU A 94 7.06 18.18 5.03
CA LEU A 94 7.70 19.08 5.98
C LEU A 94 9.15 19.35 5.56
N THR A 95 9.63 20.56 5.79
CA THR A 95 11.03 20.90 5.60
C THR A 95 11.90 20.31 6.72
N PRO A 96 13.23 20.20 6.56
CA PRO A 96 14.11 19.78 7.64
C PRO A 96 13.91 20.59 8.93
N ASP A 97 13.73 21.91 8.82
CA ASP A 97 13.48 22.79 9.96
C ASP A 97 12.11 22.55 10.60
N ASP A 98 11.09 22.19 9.79
CA ASP A 98 9.78 21.79 10.30
C ASP A 98 9.89 20.47 11.09
N TRP A 99 10.66 19.51 10.57
CA TRP A 99 10.91 18.25 11.24
C TRP A 99 11.66 18.45 12.57
N ASP A 100 12.68 19.28 12.60
CA ASP A 100 13.40 19.58 13.85
C ASP A 100 12.47 20.18 14.91
N ARG A 101 11.63 21.15 14.52
CA ARG A 101 10.63 21.73 15.42
C ARG A 101 9.60 20.73 15.92
N LEU A 102 9.11 19.86 15.02
CA LEU A 102 8.15 18.81 15.37
C LEU A 102 8.77 17.81 16.37
N LEU A 103 9.99 17.36 16.11
CA LEU A 103 10.68 16.38 16.96
C LEU A 103 11.06 16.98 18.33
N ASP A 104 11.47 18.25 18.38
CA ASP A 104 11.70 18.94 19.64
C ASP A 104 10.40 19.06 20.43
N ALA A 105 9.29 19.40 19.80
CA ALA A 105 7.99 19.43 20.41
C ALA A 105 7.52 18.05 20.91
N ALA A 106 7.77 17.02 20.13
CA ALA A 106 7.42 15.64 20.47
C ALA A 106 8.22 15.11 21.68
N THR A 107 9.47 15.56 21.87
CA THR A 107 10.34 15.18 23.01
C THR A 107 10.05 15.97 24.28
N ALA A 108 9.20 16.99 24.22
CA ALA A 108 8.80 17.73 25.43
C ALA A 108 8.07 16.84 26.45
N ASP A 109 7.42 15.75 25.98
CA ASP A 109 6.79 14.74 26.84
C ASP A 109 7.21 13.33 26.39
N PRO A 110 7.93 12.55 27.22
CA PRO A 110 8.32 11.17 26.90
C PRO A 110 7.14 10.25 26.58
N ALA A 111 5.92 10.57 27.06
CA ALA A 111 4.71 9.80 26.76
C ALA A 111 4.37 9.82 25.27
N HIS A 112 4.78 10.85 24.51
CA HIS A 112 4.56 10.92 23.08
C HIS A 112 5.28 9.79 22.32
N LEU A 113 6.53 9.50 22.69
CA LEU A 113 7.28 8.37 22.10
C LEU A 113 6.59 7.05 22.42
N THR A 114 6.17 6.85 23.67
CA THR A 114 5.47 5.62 24.07
C THR A 114 4.18 5.42 23.30
N ALA A 115 3.39 6.47 23.12
CA ALA A 115 2.15 6.42 22.34
C ALA A 115 2.42 6.09 20.86
N LEU A 116 3.40 6.73 20.24
CA LEU A 116 3.78 6.44 18.85
C LEU A 116 4.23 4.98 18.69
N LEU A 117 5.00 4.43 19.63
CA LEU A 117 5.40 3.02 19.62
C LEU A 117 4.21 2.06 19.70
N THR A 118 3.11 2.46 20.33
CA THR A 118 1.86 1.69 20.37
C THR A 118 0.89 2.03 19.25
N ARG A 119 1.35 2.73 18.20
CA ARG A 119 0.54 3.16 17.05
C ARG A 119 -0.61 4.10 17.43
N ASP A 120 -0.41 4.90 18.45
CA ASP A 120 -1.35 5.94 18.87
C ASP A 120 -0.75 7.34 18.64
N MET A 121 -1.60 8.31 18.34
CA MET A 121 -1.21 9.71 18.18
C MET A 121 -1.92 10.56 19.24
N PRO A 122 -1.22 11.00 20.29
CA PRO A 122 -1.82 11.87 21.31
C PRO A 122 -2.27 13.21 20.72
N HIS A 123 -3.44 13.70 21.11
CA HIS A 123 -3.88 15.04 20.76
C HIS A 123 -2.86 16.12 21.16
N ALA A 124 -2.18 15.93 22.30
CA ALA A 124 -1.16 16.84 22.80
C ALA A 124 0.00 16.99 21.81
N LEU A 125 0.43 15.90 21.14
CA LEU A 125 1.50 15.93 20.15
C LEU A 125 1.11 16.83 18.95
N ALA A 126 -0.08 16.63 18.40
CA ALA A 126 -0.55 17.46 17.28
C ALA A 126 -0.75 18.91 17.68
N ALA A 127 -1.34 19.17 18.86
CA ALA A 127 -1.52 20.53 19.38
C ALA A 127 -0.16 21.23 19.59
N THR A 128 0.83 20.51 20.13
CA THR A 128 2.17 21.08 20.31
C THR A 128 2.84 21.36 18.96
N ALA A 129 2.69 20.48 17.98
CA ALA A 129 3.17 20.70 16.62
C ALA A 129 2.53 21.96 16.00
N ASP A 130 1.22 22.11 16.12
CA ASP A 130 0.50 23.29 15.62
C ASP A 130 0.97 24.60 16.29
N HIS A 131 1.23 24.57 17.59
CA HIS A 131 1.79 25.73 18.32
C HIS A 131 3.18 26.13 17.84
N THR A 132 3.97 25.17 17.34
CA THR A 132 5.28 25.47 16.73
C THR A 132 5.19 25.92 15.28
N GLY A 133 3.98 26.05 14.72
CA GLY A 133 3.73 26.42 13.35
C GLY A 133 3.98 25.30 12.35
N VAL A 134 3.98 24.04 12.80
CA VAL A 134 4.17 22.83 11.97
C VAL A 134 2.89 21.99 12.02
N PRO A 135 1.87 22.29 11.17
CA PRO A 135 0.64 21.50 11.15
C PRO A 135 0.96 20.08 10.65
N LEU A 136 0.85 19.11 11.56
CA LEU A 136 1.06 17.71 11.22
C LEU A 136 -0.10 17.16 10.39
N LEU A 137 -1.34 17.45 10.81
CA LEU A 137 -2.55 17.09 10.09
C LEU A 137 -2.81 18.03 8.91
N PRO A 138 -3.46 17.56 7.85
CA PRO A 138 -3.87 18.44 6.76
C PRO A 138 -4.99 19.35 7.21
N GLY A 139 -4.86 20.63 6.88
CA GLY A 139 -5.94 21.61 6.93
C GLY A 139 -6.72 21.66 5.61
N ARG A 140 -7.70 22.59 5.56
CA ARG A 140 -8.48 22.84 4.36
C ARG A 140 -7.59 23.25 3.18
N GLY A 141 -7.64 22.45 2.09
CA GLY A 141 -6.87 22.69 0.87
C GLY A 141 -5.45 22.13 0.86
N ASP A 142 -4.97 21.52 1.94
CA ASP A 142 -3.65 20.87 1.99
C ASP A 142 -3.64 19.55 1.19
N LEU A 143 -4.78 18.87 1.10
CA LEU A 143 -4.94 17.70 0.27
C LEU A 143 -5.33 18.10 -1.14
N VAL A 144 -4.45 17.81 -2.10
CA VAL A 144 -4.68 18.11 -3.51
C VAL A 144 -5.01 16.80 -4.25
N PRO A 145 -6.32 16.48 -4.42
CA PRO A 145 -6.75 15.29 -5.13
C PRO A 145 -6.61 15.47 -6.64
N SER A 146 -6.16 14.43 -7.34
CA SER A 146 -6.15 14.38 -8.80
C SER A 146 -6.51 12.97 -9.29
N CYS A 147 -7.04 12.86 -10.51
CA CYS A 147 -7.46 11.60 -11.09
C CYS A 147 -7.37 11.66 -12.61
N THR A 148 -7.10 10.52 -13.24
CA THR A 148 -7.08 10.40 -14.70
C THR A 148 -8.47 10.23 -15.32
N CYS A 149 -9.53 10.19 -14.53
CA CYS A 149 -10.90 10.07 -15.03
C CYS A 149 -11.34 11.34 -15.80
N PRO A 150 -12.34 11.26 -16.69
CA PRO A 150 -12.83 12.41 -17.45
C PRO A 150 -13.59 13.44 -16.61
N ASP A 151 -13.97 13.10 -15.37
CA ASP A 151 -14.65 14.01 -14.46
C ASP A 151 -13.68 15.12 -13.99
N ARG A 152 -14.02 16.37 -14.29
CA ARG A 152 -13.22 17.55 -13.90
C ARG A 152 -13.52 18.07 -12.50
N GLY A 153 -14.36 17.37 -11.75
CA GLY A 153 -14.69 17.75 -10.37
C GLY A 153 -13.52 17.58 -9.40
N HIS A 154 -13.41 18.49 -8.44
CA HIS A 154 -12.41 18.45 -7.39
C HIS A 154 -13.10 18.36 -6.02
N PRO A 155 -13.00 17.19 -5.34
CA PRO A 155 -12.52 15.91 -5.84
C PRO A 155 -13.55 15.20 -6.75
N CYS A 156 -13.08 14.36 -7.68
CA CYS A 156 -13.94 13.36 -8.31
C CYS A 156 -14.21 12.19 -7.34
N LYS A 157 -15.20 11.34 -7.64
CA LYS A 157 -15.56 10.18 -6.79
C LYS A 157 -14.39 9.22 -6.54
N HIS A 158 -13.48 9.03 -7.51
CA HIS A 158 -12.34 8.12 -7.40
C HIS A 158 -11.26 8.67 -6.44
N ALA A 159 -10.91 9.95 -6.56
CA ALA A 159 -9.98 10.59 -5.65
C ALA A 159 -10.56 10.69 -4.23
N ALA A 160 -11.87 10.95 -4.09
CA ALA A 160 -12.56 10.90 -2.81
C ALA A 160 -12.52 9.48 -2.21
N ALA A 161 -12.77 8.44 -3.02
CA ALA A 161 -12.68 7.05 -2.54
C ALA A 161 -11.27 6.72 -2.02
N LEU A 162 -10.21 7.15 -2.71
CA LEU A 162 -8.84 6.99 -2.24
C LEU A 162 -8.63 7.68 -0.88
N THR A 163 -9.15 8.90 -0.69
CA THR A 163 -9.02 9.62 0.59
C THR A 163 -9.70 8.87 1.74
N TYR A 164 -10.89 8.32 1.53
CA TYR A 164 -11.61 7.55 2.55
C TYR A 164 -10.89 6.23 2.87
N GLN A 165 -10.32 5.55 1.87
CA GLN A 165 -9.54 4.34 2.14
C GLN A 165 -8.20 4.65 2.84
N THR A 166 -7.57 5.78 2.51
CA THR A 166 -6.37 6.24 3.22
C THR A 166 -6.67 6.51 4.69
N ALA A 167 -7.84 7.09 5.02
CA ALA A 167 -8.24 7.31 6.42
C ALA A 167 -8.28 6.00 7.22
N ARG A 168 -8.73 4.88 6.61
CA ARG A 168 -8.71 3.56 7.27
C ARG A 168 -7.30 3.06 7.56
N ILE A 169 -6.34 3.37 6.67
CA ILE A 169 -4.94 3.02 6.87
C ILE A 169 -4.34 3.88 7.99
N LEU A 170 -4.60 5.18 7.95
CA LEU A 170 -4.17 6.13 8.99
C LEU A 170 -4.71 5.77 10.38
N ASP A 171 -5.94 5.27 10.43
CA ASP A 171 -6.63 4.86 11.66
C ASP A 171 -5.87 3.76 12.42
N ALA A 172 -5.22 2.86 11.67
CA ALA A 172 -4.44 1.79 12.27
C ALA A 172 -2.94 2.13 12.42
N ASP A 173 -2.43 3.12 11.66
CA ASP A 173 -1.01 3.44 11.68
C ASP A 173 -0.75 4.94 11.43
N PRO A 174 -0.47 5.73 12.50
CA PRO A 174 -0.16 7.15 12.37
C PRO A 174 1.15 7.43 11.62
N PHE A 175 2.07 6.46 11.52
CA PHE A 175 3.31 6.64 10.77
C PHE A 175 3.07 6.80 9.26
N VAL A 176 1.92 6.39 8.75
CA VAL A 176 1.52 6.67 7.37
C VAL A 176 1.37 8.18 7.14
N LEU A 177 0.83 8.92 8.11
CA LEU A 177 0.77 10.39 8.03
C LEU A 177 2.16 11.01 8.06
N LEU A 178 3.03 10.52 8.96
CA LEU A 178 4.41 11.00 9.05
C LEU A 178 5.16 10.73 7.75
N LEU A 179 4.97 9.57 7.12
CA LEU A 179 5.55 9.24 5.82
C LEU A 179 5.09 10.21 4.72
N VAL A 180 3.79 10.49 4.63
CA VAL A 180 3.26 11.47 3.66
C VAL A 180 3.88 12.86 3.91
N ARG A 181 4.12 13.23 5.16
CA ARG A 181 4.84 14.46 5.53
C ARG A 181 6.35 14.39 5.28
N GLY A 182 6.91 13.23 4.89
CA GLY A 182 8.32 13.05 4.52
C GLY A 182 9.20 12.41 5.59
N GLY A 183 8.62 11.91 6.70
CA GLY A 183 9.33 11.23 7.79
C GLY A 183 9.20 9.71 7.68
N GLU A 184 10.32 9.03 7.62
CA GLU A 184 10.38 7.57 7.71
C GLU A 184 10.26 7.12 9.18
N GLU A 185 9.46 6.08 9.43
CA GLU A 185 9.16 5.56 10.77
C GLU A 185 10.42 5.30 11.60
N THR A 186 11.35 4.49 11.06
CA THR A 186 12.59 4.12 11.75
C THR A 186 13.39 5.37 12.15
N HIS A 187 13.53 6.29 11.20
CA HIS A 187 14.31 7.50 11.42
C HIS A 187 13.65 8.45 12.44
N VAL A 188 12.31 8.59 12.38
CA VAL A 188 11.56 9.40 13.34
C VAL A 188 11.70 8.82 14.75
N LEU A 189 11.56 7.50 14.91
CA LEU A 189 11.70 6.83 16.21
C LEU A 189 13.12 6.91 16.76
N GLU A 190 14.14 6.70 15.94
CA GLU A 190 15.55 6.83 16.33
C GLU A 190 15.89 8.25 16.79
N GLU A 191 15.40 9.24 16.05
CA GLU A 191 15.66 10.64 16.38
C GLU A 191 14.94 11.06 17.67
N LEU A 192 13.69 10.63 17.87
CA LEU A 192 12.98 10.84 19.13
C LEU A 192 13.68 10.17 20.32
N ALA A 193 14.10 8.92 20.16
CA ALA A 193 14.84 8.20 21.19
C ALA A 193 16.17 8.91 21.53
N ARG A 194 16.89 9.37 20.51
CA ARG A 194 18.15 10.11 20.69
C ARG A 194 17.96 11.45 21.41
N ARG A 195 16.89 12.21 21.08
CA ARG A 195 16.56 13.47 21.74
C ARG A 195 16.11 13.24 23.17
N ASN A 196 15.28 12.26 23.44
CA ASN A 196 14.87 11.89 24.79
C ASN A 196 16.05 11.48 25.67
N ALA A 197 16.99 10.69 25.14
CA ALA A 197 18.20 10.31 25.87
C ALA A 197 19.08 11.53 26.24
N ARG A 198 19.20 12.50 25.33
CA ARG A 198 19.93 13.75 25.59
C ARG A 198 19.22 14.61 26.64
N ALA A 199 17.91 14.72 26.59
CA ALA A 199 17.13 15.46 27.58
C ALA A 199 17.30 14.84 28.97
N ALA A 200 17.19 13.52 29.09
CA ALA A 200 17.40 12.79 30.36
C ALA A 200 18.81 12.94 30.90
N ALA A 201 19.84 12.91 30.04
CA ALA A 201 21.23 13.15 30.47
C ALA A 201 21.42 14.58 30.99
N GLY A 202 20.86 15.58 30.30
CA GLY A 202 20.92 16.98 30.75
C GLY A 202 20.15 17.25 32.04
N GLU A 203 19.06 16.53 32.30
CA GLU A 203 18.34 16.58 33.58
C GLU A 203 19.15 15.92 34.72
N ALA A 204 19.79 14.79 34.44
CA ALA A 204 20.66 14.12 35.38
C ALA A 204 21.87 14.99 35.82
N GLU A 205 22.45 15.75 34.88
CA GLU A 205 23.53 16.70 35.15
C GLU A 205 23.07 17.93 35.97
N ARG A 206 21.81 18.33 35.79
CA ARG A 206 21.21 19.48 36.52
C ARG A 206 20.64 19.10 37.88
N ALA A 207 20.41 17.81 38.13
CA ALA A 207 19.93 17.34 39.41
C ALA A 207 20.98 17.68 40.50
N PRO A 208 20.60 18.37 41.59
CA PRO A 208 21.53 18.65 42.65
C PRO A 208 22.07 17.33 43.21
N ALA A 209 23.41 17.25 43.34
CA ALA A 209 24.07 16.07 43.90
C ALA A 209 23.38 15.69 45.22
N ARG A 210 22.77 14.54 45.28
CA ARG A 210 22.12 14.02 46.48
C ARG A 210 23.19 13.95 47.57
N PRO A 211 23.02 14.65 48.72
CA PRO A 211 24.04 14.62 49.77
C PRO A 211 24.28 13.17 50.19
N ALA A 212 25.56 12.78 50.22
CA ALA A 212 25.95 11.45 50.68
C ALA A 212 25.40 11.24 52.10
N PRO A 213 24.86 10.06 52.44
CA PRO A 213 24.37 9.80 53.77
C PRO A 213 25.54 9.92 54.75
N ALA A 214 25.31 10.72 55.81
CA ALA A 214 26.29 10.99 56.84
C ALA A 214 26.83 9.67 57.45
N THR A 215 28.14 9.57 57.50
CA THR A 215 28.94 8.48 58.10
C THR A 215 28.54 8.22 59.53
N ALA A 216 28.04 7.03 59.81
CA ALA A 216 28.06 6.46 61.18
C ALA A 216 29.42 5.85 61.47
N PRO A 217 29.92 5.88 62.78
CA PRO A 217 31.30 5.55 63.11
C PRO A 217 31.59 4.05 62.96
N THR A 218 32.77 3.77 62.45
CA THR A 218 33.36 2.46 62.18
C THR A 218 33.79 1.75 63.46
N PRO A 219 33.57 0.44 63.61
CA PRO A 219 34.45 -0.44 64.43
C PRO A 219 35.49 -1.13 63.53
N PRO A 220 36.65 -1.56 64.07
CA PRO A 220 37.81 -1.85 63.27
C PRO A 220 37.92 -3.30 62.80
N SER A 221 38.44 -3.41 61.56
CA SER A 221 39.32 -4.46 61.01
C SER A 221 38.84 -5.89 60.81
N SER A 222 38.62 -6.24 59.53
CA SER A 222 39.27 -7.41 58.92
C SER A 222 39.13 -7.30 57.38
N PRO A 223 40.11 -7.72 56.58
CA PRO A 223 40.13 -7.50 55.15
C PRO A 223 39.15 -8.47 54.45
N ALA A 224 38.07 -7.93 53.96
CA ALA A 224 37.16 -8.67 53.09
C ALA A 224 37.46 -8.31 51.64
N LEU A 225 37.66 -9.35 50.84
CA LEU A 225 37.76 -9.35 49.41
C LEU A 225 36.57 -8.59 48.73
N PRO A 226 36.76 -7.97 47.57
CA PRO A 226 35.70 -7.23 46.91
C PRO A 226 34.53 -8.17 46.53
N SER A 227 33.36 -7.84 47.03
CA SER A 227 32.10 -8.52 46.68
C SER A 227 31.82 -8.32 45.23
N SER A 228 31.87 -9.41 44.49
CA SER A 228 31.31 -9.49 43.11
C SER A 228 29.85 -9.01 43.11
N PRO A 229 29.38 -8.31 42.07
CA PRO A 229 27.97 -7.99 41.95
C PRO A 229 27.15 -9.27 42.00
N ALA A 230 26.02 -9.22 42.69
CA ALA A 230 25.11 -10.36 42.81
C ALA A 230 24.79 -10.90 41.42
N PRO A 231 24.88 -12.23 41.23
CA PRO A 231 24.55 -12.81 39.93
C PRO A 231 23.07 -12.51 39.63
N PRO A 232 22.73 -12.25 38.34
CA PRO A 232 21.33 -12.10 37.94
C PRO A 232 20.55 -13.36 38.33
N PRO A 233 19.24 -13.26 38.59
CA PRO A 233 18.43 -14.40 39.00
C PRO A 233 18.65 -15.55 38.03
N SER A 234 19.22 -16.64 38.51
CA SER A 234 19.42 -17.84 37.69
C SER A 234 18.08 -18.51 37.47
N PHE A 235 17.56 -18.43 36.27
CA PHE A 235 16.50 -19.32 35.87
C PHE A 235 17.00 -20.77 35.92
N PRO A 236 16.19 -21.74 36.36
CA PRO A 236 16.59 -23.14 36.38
C PRO A 236 16.98 -23.54 34.95
N SER A 237 18.27 -23.70 34.72
CA SER A 237 18.82 -24.12 33.43
C SER A 237 18.94 -25.63 33.39
N ILE A 238 18.36 -26.25 32.38
CA ILE A 238 18.57 -27.67 32.06
C ILE A 238 19.76 -27.76 31.12
N PRO A 239 20.75 -28.67 31.34
CA PRO A 239 21.82 -28.87 30.40
C PRO A 239 21.29 -29.18 29.00
N ALA A 240 21.87 -28.58 27.97
CA ALA A 240 21.40 -28.72 26.59
C ALA A 240 21.31 -30.18 26.14
N ARG A 241 22.26 -31.05 26.60
CA ARG A 241 22.24 -32.48 26.36
C ARG A 241 20.98 -33.17 26.92
N GLU A 242 20.54 -32.78 28.11
CA GLU A 242 19.38 -33.30 28.78
C GLU A 242 18.09 -32.81 28.12
N ALA A 243 18.03 -31.52 27.74
CA ALA A 243 16.91 -30.95 26.98
C ALA A 243 16.74 -31.61 25.62
N LEU A 244 17.84 -31.94 24.94
CA LEU A 244 17.81 -32.63 23.64
C LEU A 244 17.49 -34.13 23.74
N ALA A 245 17.76 -34.75 24.88
CA ALA A 245 17.47 -36.18 25.12
C ALA A 245 16.01 -36.40 25.59
N THR A 246 15.27 -35.37 25.90
CA THR A 246 13.88 -35.47 26.36
C THR A 246 12.92 -35.54 25.16
N ASP A 247 12.17 -36.61 25.07
CA ASP A 247 11.12 -36.78 24.02
C ASP A 247 9.91 -35.84 24.21
N TYR A 248 9.82 -35.19 25.36
CA TYR A 248 8.76 -34.21 25.63
C TYR A 248 9.05 -32.89 24.92
N ARG A 249 8.31 -32.63 23.89
CA ARG A 249 8.28 -31.32 23.23
C ARG A 249 7.02 -30.59 23.68
N PRO A 250 7.13 -29.51 24.48
CA PRO A 250 5.95 -28.71 24.82
C PRO A 250 5.30 -28.19 23.53
N PRO A 251 3.96 -28.09 23.49
CA PRO A 251 3.29 -27.51 22.34
C PRO A 251 3.84 -26.11 22.09
N LEU A 252 4.05 -25.77 20.81
CA LEU A 252 4.44 -24.42 20.45
C LEU A 252 3.34 -23.44 20.89
N PRO A 253 3.72 -22.24 21.35
CA PRO A 253 2.74 -21.21 21.62
C PRO A 253 1.94 -20.92 20.34
N PRO A 254 0.68 -20.49 20.47
CA PRO A 254 -0.11 -20.12 19.31
C PRO A 254 0.62 -19.05 18.51
N PRO A 255 0.53 -19.08 17.15
CA PRO A 255 1.16 -18.07 16.32
C PRO A 255 0.62 -16.68 16.70
N LEU A 256 1.49 -15.69 16.62
CA LEU A 256 1.08 -14.30 16.80
C LEU A 256 0.04 -13.93 15.72
N PRO A 257 -0.92 -13.06 16.04
CA PRO A 257 -1.85 -12.56 15.05
C PRO A 257 -1.08 -11.82 13.93
N ALA A 258 -1.58 -11.92 12.70
CA ALA A 258 -1.02 -11.16 11.60
C ALA A 258 -1.04 -9.65 11.93
N PRO A 259 0.03 -8.91 11.64
CA PRO A 259 0.03 -7.46 11.85
C PRO A 259 -1.09 -6.81 11.04
N PRO A 260 -1.60 -5.63 11.44
CA PRO A 260 -2.69 -4.96 10.73
C PRO A 260 -2.31 -4.59 9.28
N TYR A 261 -1.06 -4.28 9.03
CA TYR A 261 -0.51 -3.90 7.73
C TYR A 261 0.84 -4.56 7.46
N PRO A 262 1.26 -4.67 6.18
CA PRO A 262 2.59 -5.13 5.84
C PRO A 262 3.65 -4.21 6.45
N GLY A 263 4.73 -4.78 6.97
CA GLY A 263 5.88 -4.05 7.46
C GLY A 263 6.66 -3.36 6.33
N GLU A 264 7.68 -2.61 6.71
CA GLU A 264 8.60 -2.00 5.74
C GLU A 264 9.70 -3.01 5.35
N PRO A 265 10.11 -3.04 4.06
CA PRO A 265 11.24 -3.85 3.65
C PRO A 265 12.55 -3.31 4.23
N PRO A 266 13.60 -4.14 4.40
CA PRO A 266 14.90 -3.69 4.89
C PRO A 266 15.56 -2.70 3.93
N LEU A 267 16.40 -1.80 4.48
CA LEU A 267 17.23 -0.88 3.70
C LEU A 267 18.26 -1.67 2.89
N LEU A 268 18.24 -1.45 1.58
CA LEU A 268 19.21 -2.06 0.68
C LEU A 268 20.20 -0.97 0.23
N PRO A 269 21.48 -1.02 0.68
CA PRO A 269 22.48 -0.04 0.26
C PRO A 269 22.83 -0.24 -1.22
N ALA A 270 23.02 0.87 -1.95
CA ALA A 270 23.60 0.82 -3.28
C ALA A 270 25.08 0.43 -3.18
N LEU A 271 25.45 -0.72 -3.72
CA LEU A 271 26.81 -1.23 -3.74
C LEU A 271 27.31 -1.36 -5.19
N PRO A 272 28.59 -1.03 -5.47
CA PRO A 272 29.16 -1.24 -6.79
C PRO A 272 29.06 -2.72 -7.21
N GLY A 273 28.53 -2.99 -8.39
CA GLY A 273 28.36 -4.35 -8.91
C GLY A 273 27.13 -5.11 -8.37
N ALA A 274 26.37 -4.53 -7.45
CA ALA A 274 25.08 -5.10 -6.99
C ALA A 274 23.94 -4.69 -7.94
N PRO A 275 22.81 -5.42 -7.92
CA PRO A 275 21.59 -5.00 -8.60
C PRO A 275 21.13 -3.61 -8.13
N ASP A 276 20.34 -2.93 -8.96
CA ASP A 276 19.77 -1.63 -8.63
C ASP A 276 18.98 -1.66 -7.31
N ALA A 277 19.39 -0.87 -6.32
CA ALA A 277 18.80 -0.85 -5.00
C ALA A 277 17.30 -0.49 -5.05
N THR A 278 16.90 0.42 -5.94
CA THR A 278 15.50 0.84 -6.12
C THR A 278 14.65 -0.32 -6.66
N ALA A 279 15.19 -1.11 -7.60
CA ALA A 279 14.51 -2.29 -8.11
C ALA A 279 14.35 -3.36 -7.02
N LEU A 280 15.40 -3.60 -6.22
CA LEU A 280 15.33 -4.53 -5.09
C LEU A 280 14.36 -4.07 -4.00
N GLU A 281 14.33 -2.79 -3.67
CA GLU A 281 13.36 -2.22 -2.73
C GLU A 281 11.92 -2.40 -3.20
N PHE A 282 11.69 -2.22 -4.50
CA PHE A 282 10.38 -2.46 -5.10
C PHE A 282 9.94 -3.93 -4.95
N LEU A 283 10.83 -4.88 -5.29
CA LEU A 283 10.56 -6.31 -5.14
C LEU A 283 10.37 -6.71 -3.67
N ALA A 284 11.17 -6.15 -2.77
CA ALA A 284 11.06 -6.41 -1.33
C ALA A 284 9.72 -5.87 -0.78
N THR A 285 9.27 -4.70 -1.23
CA THR A 285 7.96 -4.13 -0.86
C THR A 285 6.81 -5.05 -1.30
N ASP A 286 6.86 -5.56 -2.52
CA ASP A 286 5.87 -6.52 -3.02
C ASP A 286 5.91 -7.82 -2.21
N ALA A 287 7.10 -8.35 -1.93
CA ALA A 287 7.26 -9.57 -1.14
C ALA A 287 6.67 -9.44 0.28
N VAL A 288 6.89 -8.30 0.95
CA VAL A 288 6.32 -8.01 2.26
C VAL A 288 4.80 -7.92 2.20
N ALA A 289 4.24 -7.26 1.18
CA ALA A 289 2.79 -7.18 0.99
C ALA A 289 2.17 -8.56 0.77
N ARG A 290 2.81 -9.42 -0.02
CA ARG A 290 2.38 -10.80 -0.26
C ARG A 290 2.49 -11.67 1.00
N ALA A 291 3.60 -11.58 1.73
CA ALA A 291 3.79 -12.31 2.97
C ALA A 291 2.71 -11.94 4.00
N HIS A 292 2.39 -10.65 4.12
CA HIS A 292 1.30 -10.19 4.97
C HIS A 292 -0.06 -10.76 4.54
N ALA A 293 -0.36 -10.76 3.24
CA ALA A 293 -1.59 -11.35 2.71
C ALA A 293 -1.68 -12.84 3.03
N TYR A 294 -0.57 -13.57 2.91
CA TYR A 294 -0.51 -15.00 3.25
C TYR A 294 -0.73 -15.26 4.74
N LEU A 295 -0.18 -14.42 5.62
CA LEU A 295 -0.41 -14.53 7.06
C LEU A 295 -1.88 -14.28 7.42
N LYS A 296 -2.54 -13.39 6.70
CA LYS A 296 -3.91 -12.98 7.01
C LYS A 296 -4.98 -13.91 6.44
N TRP A 297 -4.76 -14.44 5.23
CA TRP A 297 -5.76 -15.23 4.51
C TRP A 297 -5.33 -16.66 4.17
N GLY A 298 -4.15 -17.05 4.59
CA GLY A 298 -3.53 -18.34 4.22
C GLY A 298 -2.73 -18.25 2.92
N ALA A 299 -1.64 -19.01 2.86
CA ALA A 299 -0.84 -19.11 1.65
C ALA A 299 -1.53 -20.07 0.67
N PRO A 300 -1.67 -19.72 -0.62
CA PRO A 300 -1.95 -20.71 -1.66
C PRO A 300 -0.79 -21.70 -1.70
N ALA A 301 -1.05 -22.89 -2.24
CA ALA A 301 0.02 -23.85 -2.49
C ALA A 301 1.16 -23.15 -3.26
N PHE A 302 2.39 -23.21 -2.72
CA PHE A 302 3.51 -22.52 -3.34
C PHE A 302 3.83 -23.20 -4.68
N VAL A 303 3.48 -22.54 -5.76
CA VAL A 303 3.99 -22.79 -7.09
C VAL A 303 4.92 -21.63 -7.42
N ALA A 304 6.15 -21.92 -7.80
CA ALA A 304 7.06 -20.85 -8.25
C ALA A 304 6.42 -20.16 -9.46
N PRO A 305 6.13 -18.84 -9.36
CA PRO A 305 5.47 -18.15 -10.46
C PRO A 305 6.39 -18.14 -11.70
N ASP A 306 5.79 -18.26 -12.87
CA ASP A 306 6.49 -17.96 -14.10
C ASP A 306 7.00 -16.51 -14.05
N PRO A 307 8.27 -16.23 -14.40
CA PRO A 307 8.83 -14.87 -14.32
C PRO A 307 8.02 -13.82 -15.09
N TRP A 308 7.43 -14.20 -16.22
CA TRP A 308 6.56 -13.30 -16.98
C TRP A 308 5.25 -13.00 -16.24
N HIS A 309 4.58 -14.04 -15.74
CA HIS A 309 3.34 -13.87 -14.96
C HIS A 309 3.58 -13.04 -13.70
N ASP A 310 4.72 -13.22 -13.04
CA ASP A 310 5.05 -12.40 -11.87
C ASP A 310 5.34 -10.94 -12.23
N ALA A 311 6.05 -10.70 -13.34
CA ALA A 311 6.27 -9.35 -13.86
C ALA A 311 4.95 -8.65 -14.24
N VAL A 312 4.01 -9.37 -14.86
CA VAL A 312 2.68 -8.88 -15.21
C VAL A 312 1.89 -8.54 -13.96
N ARG A 313 1.88 -9.43 -12.98
CA ARG A 313 1.22 -9.23 -11.67
C ARG A 313 1.77 -7.98 -10.96
N LEU A 314 3.09 -7.85 -10.89
CA LEU A 314 3.78 -6.68 -10.33
C LEU A 314 3.35 -5.40 -11.06
N ALA A 315 3.41 -5.40 -12.39
CA ALA A 315 3.01 -4.25 -13.21
C ALA A 315 1.52 -3.90 -13.04
N ALA A 316 0.68 -4.92 -12.82
CA ALA A 316 -0.76 -4.73 -12.60
C ALA A 316 -1.07 -4.14 -11.22
N SER A 317 -0.36 -4.58 -10.18
CA SER A 317 -0.66 -4.27 -8.77
C SER A 317 -0.04 -2.94 -8.31
N HIS A 318 1.07 -2.49 -8.93
CA HIS A 318 1.82 -1.33 -8.46
C HIS A 318 1.64 -0.10 -9.36
N PRO A 319 0.78 0.86 -8.98
CA PRO A 319 0.51 2.06 -9.78
C PRO A 319 1.71 2.99 -9.96
N GLY A 320 2.72 2.89 -9.08
CA GLY A 320 3.96 3.67 -9.18
C GLY A 320 4.82 3.34 -10.39
N LEU A 321 4.67 2.14 -10.97
CA LEU A 321 5.42 1.70 -12.15
C LEU A 321 4.97 2.39 -13.43
N THR A 322 3.72 2.82 -13.53
CA THR A 322 3.18 3.43 -14.75
C THR A 322 3.09 4.95 -14.62
N GLY A 323 3.84 5.68 -15.44
CA GLY A 323 3.74 7.14 -15.57
C GLY A 323 2.46 7.57 -16.30
N ARG A 324 2.14 8.89 -16.27
CA ARG A 324 0.93 9.45 -16.92
C ARG A 324 0.96 9.38 -18.44
N ARG A 325 2.14 9.41 -19.08
CA ARG A 325 2.32 9.46 -20.54
C ARG A 325 3.44 8.59 -21.08
N THR A 326 4.39 8.17 -20.22
CA THR A 326 5.53 7.35 -20.60
C THR A 326 5.73 6.25 -19.57
N PHE A 327 6.26 5.13 -20.00
CA PHE A 327 6.66 4.07 -19.09
C PHE A 327 7.78 4.55 -18.17
N SER A 328 7.70 4.25 -16.88
CA SER A 328 8.80 4.54 -15.96
C SER A 328 10.03 3.72 -16.32
N ARG A 329 11.22 4.15 -15.87
CA ARG A 329 12.45 3.38 -16.07
C ARG A 329 12.32 1.97 -15.47
N GLN A 330 11.72 1.85 -14.28
CA GLN A 330 11.50 0.56 -13.61
C GLN A 330 10.54 -0.32 -14.39
N PHE A 331 9.48 0.24 -14.96
CA PHE A 331 8.54 -0.51 -15.80
C PHE A 331 9.22 -1.05 -17.06
N ALA A 332 10.03 -0.23 -17.71
CA ALA A 332 10.81 -0.64 -18.90
C ALA A 332 11.84 -1.72 -18.53
N ALA A 333 12.56 -1.55 -17.42
CA ALA A 333 13.53 -2.53 -16.94
C ALA A 333 12.86 -3.86 -16.56
N LEU A 334 11.66 -3.81 -15.95
CA LEU A 334 10.88 -5.00 -15.65
C LEU A 334 10.48 -5.77 -16.91
N ALA A 335 10.01 -5.07 -17.95
CA ALA A 335 9.69 -5.69 -19.24
C ALA A 335 10.93 -6.32 -19.89
N ASP A 336 12.06 -5.61 -19.90
CA ASP A 336 13.32 -6.07 -20.47
C ASP A 336 13.86 -7.31 -19.75
N SER A 337 13.74 -7.37 -18.41
CA SER A 337 14.19 -8.50 -17.60
C SER A 337 13.52 -9.83 -17.94
N VAL A 338 12.33 -9.80 -18.52
CA VAL A 338 11.56 -10.96 -18.98
C VAL A 338 11.52 -11.08 -20.52
N GLY A 339 12.38 -10.33 -21.22
CA GLY A 339 12.50 -10.37 -22.67
C GLY A 339 11.27 -9.87 -23.44
N ARG A 340 10.52 -8.93 -22.86
CA ARG A 340 9.30 -8.38 -23.45
C ARG A 340 9.39 -6.87 -23.62
N THR A 341 8.53 -6.30 -24.48
CA THR A 341 8.45 -4.85 -24.61
C THR A 341 7.59 -4.20 -23.52
N PRO A 342 7.82 -2.92 -23.17
CA PRO A 342 6.93 -2.21 -22.27
C PRO A 342 5.46 -2.19 -22.72
N THR A 343 5.21 -2.20 -24.02
CA THR A 343 3.87 -2.28 -24.61
C THR A 343 3.22 -3.63 -24.31
N ASP A 344 3.96 -4.75 -24.47
CA ASP A 344 3.46 -6.09 -24.15
C ASP A 344 3.15 -6.20 -22.66
N LEU A 345 4.06 -5.74 -21.81
CA LEU A 345 3.85 -5.74 -20.36
C LEU A 345 2.63 -4.88 -19.96
N SER A 346 2.43 -3.73 -20.62
CA SER A 346 1.26 -2.87 -20.36
C SER A 346 -0.05 -3.53 -20.75
N ARG A 347 -0.06 -4.22 -21.90
CA ARG A 347 -1.22 -4.98 -22.39
C ARG A 347 -1.54 -6.16 -21.47
N ALA A 348 -0.53 -6.92 -21.08
CA ALA A 348 -0.66 -8.04 -20.16
C ALA A 348 -1.11 -7.61 -18.77
N ALA A 349 -0.55 -6.50 -18.23
CA ALA A 349 -1.00 -5.92 -16.99
C ALA A 349 -2.46 -5.42 -17.04
N ALA A 350 -2.93 -4.95 -18.19
CA ALA A 350 -4.34 -4.61 -18.39
C ALA A 350 -5.24 -5.86 -18.37
N ALA A 351 -4.82 -6.95 -19.01
CA ALA A 351 -5.51 -8.24 -18.98
C ALA A 351 -5.56 -8.83 -17.56
N TRP A 352 -4.44 -8.76 -16.84
CA TRP A 352 -4.39 -9.18 -15.44
C TRP A 352 -5.37 -8.41 -14.57
N ARG A 353 -5.50 -7.09 -14.75
CA ARG A 353 -6.49 -6.26 -14.02
C ARG A 353 -7.93 -6.60 -14.37
N GLN A 354 -8.19 -7.17 -15.54
CA GLN A 354 -9.51 -7.67 -15.91
C GLN A 354 -9.90 -8.89 -15.08
N GLY A 355 -9.05 -9.92 -15.02
CA GLY A 355 -9.42 -11.19 -14.46
C GLY A 355 -8.26 -12.02 -13.87
N GLY A 356 -7.18 -11.38 -13.39
CA GLY A 356 -6.04 -12.09 -12.84
C GLY A 356 -5.35 -13.02 -13.84
N GLU A 357 -4.99 -14.21 -13.40
CA GLU A 357 -4.35 -15.23 -14.24
C GLU A 357 -5.21 -15.62 -15.44
N GLU A 358 -6.54 -15.74 -15.26
CA GLU A 358 -7.45 -16.08 -16.37
C GLU A 358 -7.50 -14.96 -17.41
N GLY A 359 -7.53 -13.69 -16.98
CA GLY A 359 -7.46 -12.55 -17.90
C GLY A 359 -6.19 -12.56 -18.74
N LEU A 360 -5.05 -12.93 -18.14
CA LEU A 360 -3.77 -13.09 -18.85
C LEU A 360 -3.83 -14.29 -19.81
N ALA A 361 -4.35 -15.44 -19.37
CA ALA A 361 -4.50 -16.63 -20.20
C ALA A 361 -5.37 -16.36 -21.45
N VAL A 362 -6.45 -15.62 -21.28
CA VAL A 362 -7.35 -15.20 -22.39
C VAL A 362 -6.63 -14.27 -23.37
N LEU A 363 -5.69 -13.45 -22.91
CA LEU A 363 -4.87 -12.61 -23.79
C LEU A 363 -3.88 -13.44 -24.63
N GLU A 364 -3.23 -14.42 -24.01
CA GLU A 364 -2.05 -15.08 -24.57
C GLU A 364 -2.34 -16.40 -25.28
N SER A 365 -3.41 -17.10 -24.86
CA SER A 365 -3.65 -18.47 -25.28
C SER A 365 -5.04 -18.64 -25.90
N PRO A 366 -5.19 -18.42 -27.23
CA PRO A 366 -6.44 -18.77 -27.90
C PRO A 366 -6.70 -20.29 -27.81
N TRP A 367 -7.95 -20.67 -27.61
CA TRP A 367 -8.38 -22.05 -27.50
C TRP A 367 -9.74 -22.27 -28.18
N ASP A 368 -10.12 -23.51 -28.43
CA ASP A 368 -11.35 -23.87 -29.08
C ASP A 368 -12.39 -24.35 -28.05
N PRO A 369 -13.29 -23.47 -27.59
CA PRO A 369 -14.33 -23.84 -26.65
C PRO A 369 -15.46 -24.62 -27.31
N PRO A 370 -16.31 -25.32 -26.51
CA PRO A 370 -17.53 -25.94 -27.01
C PRO A 370 -18.47 -24.92 -27.70
N ALA A 371 -19.25 -25.33 -28.69
CA ALA A 371 -20.13 -24.45 -29.44
C ALA A 371 -21.24 -23.79 -28.61
N GLY A 372 -21.70 -24.45 -27.53
CA GLY A 372 -22.86 -24.01 -26.76
C GLY A 372 -22.80 -22.58 -26.20
N PRO A 373 -21.69 -22.13 -25.56
CA PRO A 373 -21.54 -20.74 -25.11
C PRO A 373 -21.68 -19.73 -26.27
N PHE A 374 -21.11 -20.04 -27.44
CA PHE A 374 -21.13 -19.15 -28.60
C PHE A 374 -22.51 -19.06 -29.25
N ASP A 375 -23.28 -20.16 -29.29
CA ASP A 375 -24.64 -20.15 -29.80
C ASP A 375 -25.56 -19.31 -28.93
N ARG A 376 -25.41 -19.42 -27.59
CA ARG A 376 -26.13 -18.56 -26.64
C ARG A 376 -25.73 -17.09 -26.80
N ALA A 377 -24.42 -16.83 -26.91
CA ALA A 377 -23.90 -15.47 -27.05
C ALA A 377 -24.42 -14.80 -28.31
N ARG A 378 -24.46 -15.50 -29.44
CA ARG A 378 -25.03 -14.96 -30.69
C ARG A 378 -26.50 -14.58 -30.53
N GLY A 379 -27.28 -15.41 -29.83
CA GLY A 379 -28.70 -15.13 -29.58
C GLY A 379 -28.86 -13.89 -28.68
N ALA A 380 -28.09 -13.77 -27.62
CA ALA A 380 -28.13 -12.64 -26.71
C ALA A 380 -27.68 -11.33 -27.38
N LEU A 381 -26.56 -11.35 -28.11
CA LEU A 381 -26.06 -10.18 -28.83
C LEU A 381 -27.04 -9.71 -29.91
N ALA A 382 -27.67 -10.63 -30.67
CA ALA A 382 -28.69 -10.29 -31.64
C ALA A 382 -29.95 -9.69 -31.01
N ALA A 383 -30.39 -10.20 -29.86
CA ALA A 383 -31.52 -9.65 -29.12
C ALA A 383 -31.23 -8.23 -28.53
N ALA A 384 -29.97 -7.88 -28.37
CA ALA A 384 -29.51 -6.56 -27.92
C ALA A 384 -29.17 -5.61 -29.10
N ASP A 385 -29.58 -5.92 -30.32
CA ASP A 385 -29.29 -5.16 -31.56
C ASP A 385 -27.78 -4.92 -31.82
N LEU A 386 -26.91 -5.81 -31.31
CA LEU A 386 -25.48 -5.75 -31.57
C LEU A 386 -25.13 -6.40 -32.91
N PRO A 387 -24.09 -5.90 -33.62
CA PRO A 387 -23.73 -6.42 -34.93
C PRO A 387 -23.32 -7.90 -34.85
N ARG A 388 -23.59 -8.64 -35.95
CA ARG A 388 -23.23 -10.05 -36.04
C ARG A 388 -21.72 -10.21 -36.00
N MET A 389 -21.19 -10.85 -34.95
CA MET A 389 -19.78 -11.09 -34.77
C MET A 389 -19.29 -12.35 -35.46
N THR A 390 -18.05 -12.33 -35.93
CA THR A 390 -17.34 -13.50 -36.47
C THR A 390 -16.65 -14.26 -35.36
N ILE A 391 -16.64 -15.60 -35.47
CA ILE A 391 -16.00 -16.49 -34.50
C ILE A 391 -14.63 -16.92 -35.03
N HIS A 392 -13.63 -16.82 -34.21
CA HIS A 392 -12.30 -17.41 -34.44
C HIS A 392 -11.74 -17.87 -33.09
N HIS A 393 -11.58 -19.18 -32.91
CA HIS A 393 -11.26 -19.76 -31.62
C HIS A 393 -12.23 -19.30 -30.52
N ASN A 394 -11.70 -18.89 -29.38
CA ASN A 394 -12.49 -18.31 -28.27
C ASN A 394 -12.84 -16.82 -28.46
N HIS A 395 -12.71 -16.27 -29.68
CA HIS A 395 -12.94 -14.86 -29.96
C HIS A 395 -14.22 -14.64 -30.76
N LEU A 396 -15.02 -13.64 -30.38
CA LEU A 396 -16.07 -13.01 -31.15
C LEU A 396 -15.61 -11.62 -31.55
N THR A 397 -15.51 -11.34 -32.84
CA THR A 397 -15.04 -10.06 -33.37
C THR A 397 -16.13 -9.38 -34.16
N ASP A 398 -16.36 -8.10 -33.92
CA ASP A 398 -17.32 -7.30 -34.69
C ASP A 398 -16.83 -7.04 -36.13
N PRO A 399 -17.75 -6.74 -37.09
CA PRO A 399 -17.38 -6.53 -38.49
C PRO A 399 -16.43 -5.34 -38.71
N THR A 400 -16.42 -4.37 -37.82
CA THR A 400 -15.56 -3.17 -37.91
C THR A 400 -14.17 -3.38 -37.35
N GLY A 401 -13.93 -4.48 -36.60
CA GLY A 401 -12.67 -4.75 -35.96
C GLY A 401 -12.37 -3.83 -34.79
N THR A 402 -13.38 -3.21 -34.20
CA THR A 402 -13.26 -2.29 -33.07
C THR A 402 -13.56 -2.93 -31.73
N LEU A 403 -14.34 -4.02 -31.73
CA LEU A 403 -14.76 -4.76 -30.55
C LEU A 403 -14.48 -6.25 -30.73
N GLN A 404 -13.88 -6.85 -29.69
CA GLN A 404 -13.73 -8.29 -29.62
C GLN A 404 -14.10 -8.77 -28.21
N LEU A 405 -14.87 -9.84 -28.11
CA LEU A 405 -15.09 -10.57 -26.87
C LEU A 405 -14.30 -11.87 -26.93
N ARG A 406 -13.57 -12.17 -25.86
CA ARG A 406 -12.83 -13.43 -25.72
C ARG A 406 -13.44 -14.25 -24.59
N TYR A 407 -13.67 -15.52 -24.83
CA TYR A 407 -14.25 -16.43 -23.86
C TYR A 407 -13.15 -17.10 -23.04
N GLY A 408 -13.21 -16.94 -21.72
CA GLY A 408 -12.27 -17.55 -20.76
C GLY A 408 -12.67 -18.97 -20.36
N HIS A 409 -11.72 -19.71 -19.78
CA HIS A 409 -11.98 -21.04 -19.21
C HIS A 409 -12.88 -20.97 -17.96
N ASP A 410 -12.94 -19.81 -17.31
CA ASP A 410 -13.84 -19.50 -16.19
C ASP A 410 -15.30 -19.26 -16.61
N GLY A 411 -15.60 -19.36 -17.93
CA GLY A 411 -16.94 -19.18 -18.46
C GLY A 411 -17.37 -17.73 -18.64
N ARG A 412 -16.46 -16.78 -18.55
CA ARG A 412 -16.73 -15.35 -18.71
C ARG A 412 -16.26 -14.81 -20.05
N TRP A 413 -16.88 -13.70 -20.47
CA TRP A 413 -16.55 -12.95 -21.66
C TRP A 413 -15.67 -11.76 -21.30
N TYR A 414 -14.49 -11.69 -21.89
CA TYR A 414 -13.48 -10.65 -21.69
C TYR A 414 -13.52 -9.67 -22.85
N PRO A 415 -13.91 -8.41 -22.63
CA PRO A 415 -13.99 -7.44 -23.71
C PRO A 415 -12.64 -6.83 -24.07
N TYR A 416 -12.42 -6.61 -25.37
CA TYR A 416 -11.23 -6.01 -25.94
C TYR A 416 -11.60 -4.93 -26.94
N ARG A 417 -10.86 -3.84 -26.96
CA ARG A 417 -10.95 -2.78 -27.97
C ARG A 417 -9.84 -2.95 -29.00
N GLY A 418 -10.19 -2.87 -30.28
CA GLY A 418 -9.27 -2.88 -31.40
C GLY A 418 -8.77 -1.47 -31.72
N GLU A 419 -7.47 -1.31 -31.84
CA GLU A 419 -6.83 -0.10 -32.36
C GLU A 419 -6.09 -0.46 -33.65
N THR A 420 -6.52 0.13 -34.79
CA THR A 420 -5.92 -0.20 -36.08
C THR A 420 -4.86 0.80 -36.46
N HIS A 421 -3.62 0.31 -36.61
CA HIS A 421 -2.47 1.09 -37.05
C HIS A 421 -1.80 0.37 -38.24
N GLY A 422 -1.69 1.06 -39.36
CA GLY A 422 -0.99 0.52 -40.51
C GLY A 422 -1.59 -0.80 -41.10
N GLY A 423 -2.90 -1.00 -41.00
CA GLY A 423 -3.58 -2.19 -41.48
C GLY A 423 -3.52 -3.41 -40.54
N ARG A 424 -2.93 -3.27 -39.37
CA ARG A 424 -2.93 -4.28 -38.31
C ARG A 424 -3.77 -3.78 -37.15
N THR A 425 -4.63 -4.65 -36.61
CA THR A 425 -5.42 -4.35 -35.42
C THR A 425 -4.72 -4.91 -34.16
N ASP A 426 -4.40 -4.03 -33.25
CA ASP A 426 -3.91 -4.36 -31.92
C ASP A 426 -5.07 -4.38 -30.92
N TRP A 427 -5.24 -5.50 -30.20
CA TRP A 427 -6.33 -5.70 -29.27
C TRP A 427 -5.90 -5.37 -27.85
N TRP A 428 -6.63 -4.46 -27.20
CA TRP A 428 -6.39 -4.04 -25.84
C TRP A 428 -7.50 -4.49 -24.90
N PRO A 429 -7.16 -5.16 -23.77
CA PRO A 429 -8.15 -5.51 -22.76
C PRO A 429 -8.84 -4.23 -22.24
N GLU A 430 -10.16 -4.20 -22.26
CA GLU A 430 -10.93 -3.04 -21.81
C GLU A 430 -12.29 -3.48 -21.27
N GLY A 431 -12.50 -3.34 -19.95
CA GLY A 431 -13.73 -3.71 -19.27
C GLY A 431 -13.60 -4.90 -18.33
N PRO A 432 -14.49 -4.99 -17.36
CA PRO A 432 -14.57 -6.18 -16.53
C PRO A 432 -15.09 -7.36 -17.34
N PRO A 433 -14.70 -8.59 -17.03
CA PRO A 433 -15.31 -9.78 -17.61
C PRO A 433 -16.73 -9.96 -17.07
N ASP A 434 -17.61 -10.51 -17.89
CA ASP A 434 -19.00 -10.79 -17.52
C ASP A 434 -19.40 -12.19 -18.01
N GLU A 435 -20.30 -12.86 -17.30
CA GLU A 435 -20.91 -14.11 -17.73
C GLU A 435 -21.86 -13.89 -18.92
N ASP A 436 -22.46 -12.69 -18.97
CA ASP A 436 -23.31 -12.26 -20.10
C ASP A 436 -22.46 -11.51 -21.15
N PRO A 437 -22.42 -11.98 -22.41
CA PRO A 437 -21.71 -11.30 -23.49
C PRO A 437 -22.24 -9.88 -23.79
N VAL A 438 -23.52 -9.61 -23.50
CA VAL A 438 -24.12 -8.27 -23.68
C VAL A 438 -23.60 -7.35 -22.55
N GLY A 439 -23.56 -7.85 -21.31
CA GLY A 439 -22.99 -7.13 -20.19
C GLY A 439 -21.54 -6.75 -20.43
N ALA A 440 -20.72 -7.68 -20.95
CA ALA A 440 -19.34 -7.43 -21.33
C ALA A 440 -19.20 -6.35 -22.43
N CYS A 441 -20.13 -6.30 -23.40
CA CYS A 441 -20.14 -5.28 -24.46
C CYS A 441 -20.57 -3.89 -23.98
N THR A 442 -21.58 -3.81 -23.10
CA THR A 442 -22.16 -2.52 -22.69
C THR A 442 -21.17 -1.64 -21.95
N GLY A 443 -20.20 -2.25 -21.26
CA GLY A 443 -19.08 -1.54 -20.66
C GLY A 443 -18.20 -0.77 -21.65
N LEU A 444 -18.20 -1.18 -22.93
CA LEU A 444 -17.41 -0.55 -24.01
C LEU A 444 -18.21 0.46 -24.84
N LEU A 445 -19.52 0.24 -24.99
CA LEU A 445 -20.38 1.06 -25.86
C LEU A 445 -20.90 2.34 -25.16
N GLY A 446 -20.86 2.38 -23.82
CA GLY A 446 -21.29 3.53 -23.00
C GLY A 446 -20.18 4.53 -22.67
N SER A 447 -19.03 4.48 -23.32
CA SER A 447 -17.86 5.32 -23.05
C SER A 447 -17.63 6.37 -24.14
#